data_eaceec57f8093c26d64855a2782902bb
#
_entry.id   eaceec57f8093c26d64855a2782902bb
#
_cell.length_a   1.000
_cell.length_b   1.000
_cell.length_c   1.000
_cell.angle_alpha   90.00
_cell.angle_beta   90.00
_cell.angle_gamma   90.00
#
_symmetry.space_group_name_H-M   'P 1'
#
loop_
_entity.id
_entity.type
_entity.pdbx_description
1 polymer ?
#
loop_
_entity_poly.entity_id
_entity_poly.type
_entity_poly.pdbx_seq_one_letter_code
_entity_poly.pdbx_strand_id
1 'polypeptide(L)'
;VKIAAGISPIEAVRFTGSQSGNAHTHKKNMRLNPLSMGIANFRRDRKKTISIVASLSLGGVILLVTASILLVRSPERIARQFFPDGDYKIYINSEKTEYEVMSEGNPLNEALRQEVLAVDGVTDVIENRQAVHVRFENEESSSGGMCDLLSDRNRDQIEAALVSGTLPQDSHSIALDMEYAEDMIGVEAGSVIKLSIGDQEIPVTVSGLFLNDGLQNGHGPLALDNTCMVATKELFQEAMPMIDCFDYSWSIVSDPQKAEQIENSLSAIISSDPDLALDTIGIHKDYEEMENRVVFGGFQALSWLVFLFGVVNLINTTLSNQISRKRENSVFRAIGLTRKQLCQMTIYEGICYAFFAALATLAAGLPIAVIAARKFSEMTFHGVIMPYSFPFLQMGLFVLVLFGLEVILSFWTMRRQKNQSLVEEMRAME
;
A
#
# COMPACT_ATOMS: atom_id res chain seq x y z
N VAL A 1 29.49 23.76 35.43
CA VAL A 1 30.57 24.70 35.80
C VAL A 1 30.47 25.11 37.29
N LYS A 2 29.27 25.39 37.86
CA LYS A 2 29.15 25.77 39.30
C LYS A 2 29.44 24.63 40.29
N ILE A 3 29.33 23.36 39.92
CA ILE A 3 29.62 22.22 40.81
C ILE A 3 31.11 21.91 40.85
N ALA A 4 31.88 22.18 39.79
CA ALA A 4 33.32 21.94 39.75
C ALA A 4 34.16 22.93 40.55
N ALA A 5 33.63 24.12 40.88
CA ALA A 5 34.35 25.15 41.62
C ALA A 5 34.35 24.95 43.15
N GLY A 6 33.58 23.98 43.68
CA GLY A 6 33.49 23.73 45.13
C GLY A 6 34.16 22.44 45.62
N ILE A 7 34.81 21.67 44.72
CA ILE A 7 35.42 20.39 45.07
C ILE A 7 36.92 20.57 45.28
N SER A 8 37.46 20.09 46.41
CA SER A 8 38.90 20.17 46.67
C SER A 8 39.68 19.28 45.65
N PRO A 9 40.93 19.65 45.29
CA PRO A 9 41.73 18.85 44.35
C PRO A 9 41.90 17.37 44.77
N ILE A 10 41.89 17.11 46.07
CA ILE A 10 42.02 15.77 46.65
C ILE A 10 40.69 14.98 46.47
N GLU A 11 39.55 15.63 46.54
CA GLU A 11 38.24 15.06 46.30
C GLU A 11 38.00 14.79 44.81
N ALA A 12 38.50 15.67 43.93
CA ALA A 12 38.46 15.49 42.50
C ALA A 12 39.28 14.26 42.04
N VAL A 13 40.40 13.99 42.64
CA VAL A 13 41.24 12.79 42.36
C VAL A 13 40.61 11.49 42.93
N ARG A 14 39.88 11.61 44.04
CA ARG A 14 39.12 10.47 44.61
C ARG A 14 37.76 10.24 43.91
N PHE A 15 37.29 11.17 43.11
CA PHE A 15 36.02 11.03 42.39
C PHE A 15 36.15 10.01 41.25
N THR A 16 36.16 8.74 41.61
CA THR A 16 35.86 7.64 40.70
C THR A 16 34.38 7.68 40.43
N GLY A 17 33.96 8.14 39.28
CA GLY A 17 32.59 8.45 38.82
C GLY A 17 31.46 7.47 39.14
N SER A 18 31.40 6.93 40.34
CA SER A 18 30.26 6.19 40.88
C SER A 18 29.30 7.15 41.55
N GLN A 19 28.29 7.60 40.85
CA GLN A 19 27.08 8.11 41.53
C GLN A 19 26.53 6.97 42.42
N SER A 20 26.80 7.05 43.74
CA SER A 20 26.10 6.26 44.73
C SER A 20 24.66 6.79 44.83
N GLY A 21 23.79 6.39 43.92
CA GLY A 21 22.37 6.43 44.17
C GLY A 21 22.07 5.44 45.28
N ASN A 22 21.31 5.84 46.29
CA ASN A 22 20.80 4.99 47.38
C ASN A 22 20.16 3.77 46.80
N ALA A 23 20.93 2.69 46.66
CA ALA A 23 20.43 1.40 46.26
C ALA A 23 19.78 0.77 47.50
N HIS A 24 18.49 0.86 47.62
CA HIS A 24 17.71 -0.10 48.42
C HIS A 24 18.02 -1.50 47.91
N THR A 25 18.97 -2.19 48.58
CA THR A 25 19.30 -3.60 48.30
C THR A 25 18.15 -4.49 48.75
N HIS A 26 17.17 -4.69 47.93
CA HIS A 26 16.32 -5.89 48.05
C HIS A 26 17.23 -7.11 47.79
N LYS A 27 17.58 -7.85 48.86
CA LYS A 27 18.22 -9.16 48.79
C LYS A 27 17.24 -10.16 48.11
N LYS A 28 17.17 -10.11 46.79
CA LYS A 28 16.62 -11.20 46.01
C LYS A 28 17.77 -12.15 45.71
N ASN A 29 17.72 -13.40 46.14
CA ASN A 29 18.68 -14.46 45.82
C ASN A 29 18.70 -14.63 44.28
N MET A 30 19.46 -13.79 43.62
CA MET A 30 19.65 -13.85 42.17
C MET A 30 20.76 -14.88 41.92
N ARG A 31 20.37 -16.02 41.33
CA ARG A 31 21.36 -16.99 40.84
C ARG A 31 22.23 -16.26 39.82
N LEU A 32 23.54 -16.31 40.00
CA LEU A 32 24.56 -15.74 39.07
C LEU A 32 24.58 -16.56 37.78
N ASN A 33 23.60 -16.31 36.92
CA ASN A 33 23.47 -16.93 35.61
C ASN A 33 23.71 -15.84 34.55
N PRO A 34 24.44 -16.06 33.45
CA PRO A 34 24.67 -15.10 32.38
C PRO A 34 23.40 -14.38 31.88
N LEU A 35 22.26 -15.09 31.82
CA LEU A 35 20.96 -14.51 31.46
C LEU A 35 20.50 -13.45 32.46
N SER A 36 20.53 -13.77 33.80
CA SER A 36 20.08 -12.82 34.81
C SER A 36 20.99 -11.59 34.90
N MET A 37 22.28 -11.78 34.63
CA MET A 37 23.25 -10.69 34.56
C MET A 37 23.06 -9.81 33.31
N GLY A 38 22.76 -10.39 32.14
CA GLY A 38 22.43 -9.65 30.92
C GLY A 38 21.16 -8.78 31.11
N ILE A 39 20.11 -9.33 31.69
CA ILE A 39 18.86 -8.59 32.00
C ILE A 39 19.13 -7.49 33.05
N ALA A 40 19.95 -7.75 34.05
CA ALA A 40 20.31 -6.74 35.04
C ALA A 40 21.09 -5.58 34.41
N ASN A 41 22.01 -5.86 33.51
CA ASN A 41 22.74 -4.86 32.73
C ASN A 41 21.83 -3.99 31.87
N PHE A 42 20.89 -4.62 31.16
CA PHE A 42 19.87 -3.92 30.37
C PHE A 42 19.05 -2.93 31.22
N ARG A 43 18.72 -3.29 32.47
CA ARG A 43 17.92 -2.45 33.38
C ARG A 43 18.73 -1.37 34.12
N ARG A 44 20.04 -1.51 34.17
CA ARG A 44 20.92 -0.65 35.00
C ARG A 44 20.98 0.77 34.46
N ASP A 45 21.12 0.94 33.15
CA ASP A 45 21.28 2.26 32.53
C ASP A 45 20.05 2.63 31.67
N ARG A 46 18.95 2.93 32.37
CA ARG A 46 17.64 3.16 31.74
C ARG A 46 17.66 4.24 30.65
N LYS A 47 18.42 5.34 30.84
CA LYS A 47 18.47 6.43 29.84
C LYS A 47 19.10 5.97 28.53
N LYS A 48 20.20 5.22 28.59
CA LYS A 48 20.86 4.66 27.41
C LYS A 48 19.99 3.60 26.76
N THR A 49 19.41 2.71 27.56
CA THR A 49 18.49 1.66 27.08
C THR A 49 17.31 2.25 26.30
N ILE A 50 16.64 3.27 26.86
CA ILE A 50 15.53 3.96 26.19
C ILE A 50 15.99 4.61 24.89
N SER A 51 17.17 5.28 24.89
CA SER A 51 17.70 5.91 23.68
C SER A 51 17.97 4.91 22.56
N ILE A 52 18.55 3.76 22.88
CA ILE A 52 18.81 2.67 21.89
C ILE A 52 17.49 2.11 21.36
N VAL A 53 16.59 1.71 22.27
CA VAL A 53 15.29 1.13 21.91
C VAL A 53 14.48 2.13 21.07
N ALA A 54 14.43 3.40 21.46
CA ALA A 54 13.72 4.45 20.71
C ALA A 54 14.33 4.68 19.32
N SER A 55 15.65 4.70 19.21
CA SER A 55 16.33 4.89 17.91
C SER A 55 16.08 3.73 16.95
N LEU A 56 16.16 2.50 17.44
CA LEU A 56 15.90 1.31 16.63
C LEU A 56 14.43 1.17 16.27
N SER A 57 13.54 1.42 17.25
CA SER A 57 12.09 1.31 17.02
C SER A 57 11.57 2.39 16.06
N LEU A 58 12.14 3.60 16.06
CA LEU A 58 11.77 4.66 15.12
C LEU A 58 11.99 4.20 13.66
N GLY A 59 13.15 3.62 13.36
CA GLY A 59 13.41 3.04 12.05
C GLY A 59 12.43 1.92 11.69
N GLY A 60 12.13 1.05 12.66
CA GLY A 60 11.14 -0.02 12.50
C GLY A 60 9.72 0.49 12.27
N VAL A 61 9.30 1.56 12.97
CA VAL A 61 7.97 2.19 12.77
C VAL A 61 7.84 2.76 11.37
N ILE A 62 8.85 3.50 10.89
CA ILE A 62 8.83 4.06 9.54
C ILE A 62 8.78 2.92 8.51
N LEU A 63 9.59 1.87 8.69
CA LEU A 63 9.59 0.70 7.82
C LEU A 63 8.22 0.00 7.80
N LEU A 64 7.58 -0.18 8.97
CA LEU A 64 6.27 -0.80 9.08
C LEU A 64 5.19 0.04 8.38
N VAL A 65 5.19 1.35 8.57
CA VAL A 65 4.22 2.26 7.95
C VAL A 65 4.37 2.26 6.43
N THR A 66 5.59 2.46 5.92
CA THR A 66 5.84 2.48 4.46
C THR A 66 5.53 1.15 3.80
N ALA A 67 5.91 0.03 4.42
CA ALA A 67 5.59 -1.30 3.91
C ALA A 67 4.08 -1.58 3.92
N SER A 68 3.35 -1.08 4.92
CA SER A 68 1.88 -1.22 4.98
C SER A 68 1.18 -0.42 3.89
N ILE A 69 1.63 0.80 3.60
CA ILE A 69 1.11 1.62 2.49
C ILE A 69 1.35 0.92 1.15
N LEU A 70 2.56 0.41 0.92
CA LEU A 70 2.90 -0.32 -0.32
C LEU A 70 2.04 -1.58 -0.54
N LEU A 71 1.64 -2.27 0.54
CA LEU A 71 0.76 -3.43 0.44
C LEU A 71 -0.69 -3.05 0.10
N VAL A 72 -1.15 -1.88 0.54
CA VAL A 72 -2.47 -1.35 0.14
C VAL A 72 -2.45 -1.01 -1.35
N ARG A 73 -1.41 -0.33 -1.81
CA ARG A 73 -1.20 0.02 -3.22
C ARG A 73 -0.45 -1.09 -3.98
N SER A 74 -0.86 -2.36 -3.83
CA SER A 74 -0.24 -3.41 -4.66
C SER A 74 -0.68 -3.25 -6.12
N PRO A 75 0.24 -3.40 -7.10
CA PRO A 75 -0.08 -3.30 -8.52
C PRO A 75 -1.24 -4.22 -8.93
N GLU A 76 -1.28 -5.42 -8.37
CA GLU A 76 -2.36 -6.38 -8.58
C GLU A 76 -3.73 -5.83 -8.15
N ARG A 77 -3.80 -5.18 -6.97
CA ARG A 77 -5.08 -4.65 -6.45
C ARG A 77 -5.58 -3.47 -7.26
N ILE A 78 -4.66 -2.61 -7.72
CA ILE A 78 -5.03 -1.46 -8.54
C ILE A 78 -5.49 -1.94 -9.92
N ALA A 79 -4.69 -2.80 -10.57
CA ALA A 79 -5.05 -3.35 -11.87
C ALA A 79 -6.41 -4.09 -11.84
N ARG A 80 -6.72 -4.82 -10.77
CA ARG A 80 -8.02 -5.51 -10.61
C ARG A 80 -9.22 -4.58 -10.53
N GLN A 81 -9.06 -3.29 -10.25
CA GLN A 81 -10.17 -2.33 -10.33
C GLN A 81 -10.63 -2.11 -11.76
N PHE A 82 -9.68 -2.12 -12.71
CA PHE A 82 -9.97 -1.96 -14.12
C PHE A 82 -10.42 -3.30 -14.78
N PHE A 83 -10.11 -4.42 -14.13
CA PHE A 83 -10.38 -5.77 -14.61
C PHE A 83 -11.14 -6.62 -13.58
N PRO A 84 -12.39 -6.25 -13.22
CA PRO A 84 -13.15 -6.98 -12.20
C PRO A 84 -13.49 -8.42 -12.60
N ASP A 85 -13.75 -8.66 -13.88
CA ASP A 85 -14.33 -9.92 -14.40
C ASP A 85 -13.35 -10.78 -15.22
N GLY A 86 -12.11 -10.35 -15.42
CA GLY A 86 -11.16 -11.10 -16.24
C GLY A 86 -9.76 -10.52 -16.23
N ASP A 87 -8.91 -10.98 -17.13
CA ASP A 87 -7.54 -10.53 -17.27
C ASP A 87 -7.29 -9.69 -18.52
N TYR A 88 -8.24 -9.73 -19.47
CA TYR A 88 -8.18 -8.99 -20.73
C TYR A 88 -9.52 -8.28 -20.97
N LYS A 89 -9.45 -7.15 -21.68
CA LYS A 89 -10.58 -6.34 -22.07
C LYS A 89 -10.46 -6.01 -23.56
N ILE A 90 -11.47 -6.35 -24.34
CA ILE A 90 -11.60 -5.93 -25.73
C ILE A 90 -12.61 -4.80 -25.75
N TYR A 91 -12.29 -3.69 -26.40
CA TYR A 91 -13.16 -2.53 -26.45
C TYR A 91 -13.04 -1.78 -27.76
N ILE A 92 -14.08 -1.00 -28.09
CA ILE A 92 -14.10 -0.14 -29.27
C ILE A 92 -13.12 1.02 -29.03
N ASN A 93 -12.15 1.16 -29.92
CA ASN A 93 -11.16 2.26 -29.93
C ASN A 93 -10.87 2.66 -31.37
N SER A 94 -11.62 3.62 -31.87
CA SER A 94 -11.62 4.05 -33.27
C SER A 94 -11.40 5.57 -33.37
N GLU A 95 -10.98 6.06 -34.55
CA GLU A 95 -11.03 7.47 -34.89
C GLU A 95 -12.47 7.97 -35.16
N LYS A 96 -13.39 7.02 -35.44
CA LYS A 96 -14.83 7.27 -35.58
C LYS A 96 -15.48 7.33 -34.18
N THR A 97 -16.64 7.93 -34.10
CA THR A 97 -17.47 7.84 -32.90
C THR A 97 -18.00 6.42 -32.70
N GLU A 98 -18.30 6.03 -31.47
CA GLU A 98 -18.91 4.71 -31.18
C GLU A 98 -20.23 4.53 -31.93
N TYR A 99 -21.00 5.61 -32.08
CA TYR A 99 -22.22 5.61 -32.89
C TYR A 99 -21.96 5.22 -34.34
N GLU A 100 -20.95 5.82 -35.00
CA GLU A 100 -20.58 5.50 -36.38
C GLU A 100 -20.11 4.04 -36.50
N VAL A 101 -19.21 3.60 -35.61
CA VAL A 101 -18.73 2.22 -35.59
C VAL A 101 -19.87 1.24 -35.44
N MET A 102 -20.75 1.47 -34.46
CA MET A 102 -21.87 0.55 -34.20
C MET A 102 -22.94 0.57 -35.34
N SER A 103 -23.12 1.72 -35.98
CA SER A 103 -24.09 1.85 -37.11
C SER A 103 -23.61 1.19 -38.40
N GLU A 104 -22.31 1.13 -38.64
CA GLU A 104 -21.70 0.37 -39.75
C GLU A 104 -21.68 -1.14 -39.48
N GLY A 105 -21.86 -1.55 -38.26
CA GLY A 105 -21.87 -2.94 -37.78
C GLY A 105 -20.91 -3.13 -36.61
N ASN A 106 -21.46 -3.31 -35.42
CA ASN A 106 -20.62 -3.44 -34.21
C ASN A 106 -19.58 -4.58 -34.35
N PRO A 107 -18.26 -4.26 -34.26
CA PRO A 107 -17.22 -5.29 -34.36
C PRO A 107 -17.27 -6.29 -33.19
N LEU A 108 -17.81 -5.87 -32.01
CA LEU A 108 -18.10 -6.78 -30.90
C LEU A 108 -19.35 -7.60 -31.16
N ASN A 109 -19.23 -8.56 -32.05
CA ASN A 109 -20.35 -9.40 -32.55
C ASN A 109 -20.13 -10.89 -32.23
N GLU A 110 -21.13 -11.70 -32.49
CA GLU A 110 -21.09 -13.14 -32.20
C GLU A 110 -19.96 -13.88 -32.95
N ALA A 111 -19.56 -13.42 -34.14
CA ALA A 111 -18.46 -14.04 -34.88
C ALA A 111 -17.13 -13.84 -34.14
N LEU A 112 -16.82 -12.60 -33.68
CA LEU A 112 -15.67 -12.32 -32.87
C LEU A 112 -15.73 -13.08 -31.54
N ARG A 113 -16.89 -13.15 -30.91
CA ARG A 113 -17.08 -13.89 -29.67
C ARG A 113 -16.67 -15.35 -29.78
N GLN A 114 -17.10 -16.02 -30.87
CA GLN A 114 -16.73 -17.40 -31.11
C GLN A 114 -15.23 -17.58 -31.40
N GLU A 115 -14.63 -16.64 -32.10
CA GLU A 115 -13.20 -16.63 -32.36
C GLU A 115 -12.39 -16.48 -31.08
N VAL A 116 -12.77 -15.55 -30.19
CA VAL A 116 -12.16 -15.34 -28.88
C VAL A 116 -12.34 -16.57 -27.99
N LEU A 117 -13.54 -17.17 -27.95
CA LEU A 117 -13.79 -18.38 -27.16
C LEU A 117 -13.02 -19.61 -27.69
N ALA A 118 -12.62 -19.63 -28.97
CA ALA A 118 -11.81 -20.70 -29.54
C ALA A 118 -10.32 -20.63 -29.13
N VAL A 119 -9.86 -19.54 -28.51
CA VAL A 119 -8.50 -19.40 -28.02
C VAL A 119 -8.28 -20.34 -26.83
N ASP A 120 -7.26 -21.18 -26.92
CA ASP A 120 -6.95 -22.16 -25.86
C ASP A 120 -6.58 -21.45 -24.55
N GLY A 121 -7.39 -21.68 -23.52
CA GLY A 121 -7.24 -21.06 -22.19
C GLY A 121 -8.23 -19.92 -21.92
N VAL A 122 -8.99 -19.45 -22.90
CA VAL A 122 -10.15 -18.57 -22.68
C VAL A 122 -11.30 -19.43 -22.18
N THR A 123 -11.94 -19.01 -21.10
CA THR A 123 -13.05 -19.77 -20.47
C THR A 123 -14.40 -19.08 -20.64
N ASP A 124 -14.42 -17.76 -20.71
CA ASP A 124 -15.66 -16.99 -20.89
C ASP A 124 -15.39 -15.62 -21.51
N VAL A 125 -16.41 -15.08 -22.18
CA VAL A 125 -16.46 -13.71 -22.72
C VAL A 125 -17.68 -13.02 -22.12
N ILE A 126 -17.44 -12.03 -21.28
CA ILE A 126 -18.47 -11.33 -20.53
C ILE A 126 -18.69 -9.96 -21.17
N GLU A 127 -19.93 -9.65 -21.54
CA GLU A 127 -20.33 -8.29 -21.95
C GLU A 127 -20.12 -7.36 -20.76
N ASN A 128 -19.11 -6.50 -20.86
CA ASN A 128 -18.71 -5.67 -19.74
C ASN A 128 -19.48 -4.36 -19.71
N ARG A 129 -19.55 -3.65 -20.84
CA ARG A 129 -20.14 -2.34 -20.93
C ARG A 129 -20.89 -2.15 -22.21
N GLN A 130 -22.11 -1.60 -22.11
CA GLN A 130 -22.91 -1.12 -23.24
C GLN A 130 -23.06 0.38 -23.10
N ALA A 131 -22.42 1.14 -23.99
CA ALA A 131 -22.35 2.59 -23.87
C ALA A 131 -22.08 3.26 -25.21
N VAL A 132 -22.50 4.52 -25.32
CA VAL A 132 -22.25 5.37 -26.48
C VAL A 132 -21.91 6.77 -26.01
N HIS A 133 -21.00 7.44 -26.71
CA HIS A 133 -20.73 8.85 -26.44
C HIS A 133 -21.90 9.74 -26.84
N VAL A 134 -22.31 10.62 -25.93
CA VAL A 134 -23.43 11.54 -26.12
C VAL A 134 -23.04 12.97 -25.85
N ARG A 135 -23.73 13.90 -26.48
CA ARG A 135 -23.72 15.31 -26.09
C ARG A 135 -25.05 15.65 -25.46
N PHE A 136 -25.03 16.57 -24.52
CA PHE A 136 -26.23 17.08 -23.89
C PHE A 136 -26.09 18.56 -23.62
N GLU A 137 -27.20 19.28 -23.75
CA GLU A 137 -27.25 20.71 -23.63
C GLU A 137 -28.53 21.20 -22.99
N ASN A 138 -28.47 22.34 -22.34
CA ASN A 138 -29.61 23.17 -21.96
C ASN A 138 -29.45 24.55 -22.63
N GLU A 139 -30.28 25.54 -22.22
CA GLU A 139 -30.28 26.88 -22.80
C GLU A 139 -28.95 27.65 -22.56
N GLU A 140 -28.17 27.29 -21.53
CA GLU A 140 -27.04 28.06 -21.05
C GLU A 140 -25.68 27.34 -21.23
N SER A 141 -25.67 26.00 -21.32
CA SER A 141 -24.46 25.21 -21.32
C SER A 141 -24.60 23.92 -22.12
N SER A 142 -23.46 23.36 -22.55
CA SER A 142 -23.37 22.04 -23.20
C SER A 142 -22.22 21.24 -22.64
N SER A 143 -22.38 19.94 -22.57
CA SER A 143 -21.35 18.99 -22.16
C SER A 143 -21.46 17.67 -22.93
N GLY A 144 -20.56 16.72 -22.70
CA GLY A 144 -20.62 15.41 -23.33
C GLY A 144 -19.79 14.38 -22.59
N GLY A 145 -20.15 13.12 -22.78
CA GLY A 145 -19.46 12.00 -22.15
C GLY A 145 -20.13 10.67 -22.49
N MET A 146 -19.72 9.61 -21.84
CA MET A 146 -20.29 8.29 -22.06
C MET A 146 -21.64 8.15 -21.37
N CYS A 147 -22.65 7.76 -22.15
CA CYS A 147 -23.95 7.32 -21.65
C CYS A 147 -23.96 5.79 -21.60
N ASP A 148 -24.10 5.25 -20.41
CA ASP A 148 -24.18 3.81 -20.20
C ASP A 148 -25.62 3.33 -20.21
N LEU A 149 -25.81 2.13 -20.75
CA LEU A 149 -27.10 1.46 -20.73
C LEU A 149 -27.39 0.87 -19.35
N LEU A 150 -28.52 1.20 -18.77
CA LEU A 150 -29.00 0.60 -17.53
C LEU A 150 -29.38 -0.87 -17.76
N SER A 151 -28.67 -1.76 -17.11
CA SER A 151 -28.83 -3.21 -17.20
C SER A 151 -28.98 -3.83 -15.80
N ASP A 152 -29.39 -5.08 -15.72
CA ASP A 152 -29.44 -5.80 -14.43
C ASP A 152 -28.08 -5.88 -13.76
N ARG A 153 -27.00 -5.78 -14.55
CA ARG A 153 -25.62 -5.86 -14.07
C ARG A 153 -25.16 -4.61 -13.32
N ASN A 154 -25.57 -3.40 -13.75
CA ASN A 154 -25.13 -2.14 -13.18
C ASN A 154 -26.20 -1.44 -12.31
N ARG A 155 -27.44 -1.90 -12.34
CA ARG A 155 -28.59 -1.30 -11.67
C ARG A 155 -28.36 -1.07 -10.18
N ASP A 156 -28.01 -2.11 -9.46
CA ASP A 156 -27.84 -2.02 -7.99
C ASP A 156 -26.72 -1.07 -7.61
N GLN A 157 -25.66 -1.03 -8.42
CA GLN A 157 -24.52 -0.16 -8.19
C GLN A 157 -24.90 1.32 -8.41
N ILE A 158 -25.60 1.62 -9.53
CA ILE A 158 -26.03 2.98 -9.85
C ILE A 158 -27.10 3.44 -8.84
N GLU A 159 -28.02 2.56 -8.45
CA GLU A 159 -29.00 2.86 -7.42
C GLU A 159 -28.36 3.20 -6.07
N ALA A 160 -27.32 2.49 -5.69
CA ALA A 160 -26.55 2.78 -4.47
C ALA A 160 -25.77 4.10 -4.54
N ALA A 161 -25.43 4.56 -5.75
CA ALA A 161 -24.71 5.81 -6.00
C ALA A 161 -25.66 7.04 -6.14
N LEU A 162 -26.98 6.84 -6.18
CA LEU A 162 -27.95 7.94 -6.29
C LEU A 162 -27.87 8.89 -5.10
N VAL A 163 -27.73 10.16 -5.40
CA VAL A 163 -27.75 11.28 -4.43
C VAL A 163 -29.16 11.86 -4.34
N SER A 164 -29.86 11.95 -5.47
CA SER A 164 -31.26 12.48 -5.52
C SER A 164 -32.03 11.86 -6.69
N GLY A 165 -33.35 11.86 -6.58
CA GLY A 165 -34.25 11.35 -7.63
C GLY A 165 -34.32 9.84 -7.70
N THR A 166 -34.51 9.28 -8.90
CA THR A 166 -34.70 7.85 -9.18
C THR A 166 -33.94 7.43 -10.42
N LEU A 167 -33.70 6.11 -10.58
CA LEU A 167 -33.22 5.55 -11.83
C LEU A 167 -34.16 5.85 -12.99
N PRO A 168 -33.64 5.97 -14.24
CA PRO A 168 -34.47 6.15 -15.43
C PRO A 168 -35.39 4.93 -15.64
N GLN A 169 -36.63 5.18 -16.09
CA GLN A 169 -37.65 4.14 -16.23
C GLN A 169 -38.23 4.03 -17.64
N ASP A 170 -38.00 5.03 -18.49
CA ASP A 170 -38.52 5.11 -19.84
C ASP A 170 -37.54 5.75 -20.83
N SER A 171 -37.92 5.85 -22.09
CA SER A 171 -37.10 6.42 -23.17
C SER A 171 -36.94 7.96 -23.09
N HIS A 172 -37.52 8.62 -22.11
CA HIS A 172 -37.48 10.09 -21.96
C HIS A 172 -36.86 10.47 -20.61
N SER A 173 -36.28 9.52 -19.89
CA SER A 173 -35.63 9.75 -18.60
C SER A 173 -34.20 9.24 -18.56
N ILE A 174 -33.34 9.99 -17.86
CA ILE A 174 -31.93 9.67 -17.65
C ILE A 174 -31.55 9.91 -16.19
N ALA A 175 -30.52 9.21 -15.73
CA ALA A 175 -29.78 9.64 -14.53
C ALA A 175 -28.46 10.28 -14.97
N LEU A 176 -28.10 11.44 -14.38
CA LEU A 176 -26.93 12.24 -14.72
C LEU A 176 -25.93 12.21 -13.56
N ASP A 177 -24.65 12.18 -13.88
CA ASP A 177 -23.62 12.33 -12.86
C ASP A 177 -23.62 13.76 -12.29
N MET A 178 -23.49 13.84 -10.98
CA MET A 178 -23.57 15.08 -10.21
C MET A 178 -22.48 16.10 -10.60
N GLU A 179 -21.26 15.64 -10.92
CA GLU A 179 -20.18 16.52 -11.37
C GLU A 179 -20.55 17.20 -12.69
N TYR A 180 -21.09 16.45 -13.65
CA TYR A 180 -21.57 17.02 -14.91
C TYR A 180 -22.80 17.92 -14.72
N ALA A 181 -23.67 17.59 -13.75
CA ALA A 181 -24.81 18.44 -13.44
C ALA A 181 -24.39 19.76 -12.78
N GLU A 182 -23.34 19.77 -11.96
CA GLU A 182 -22.76 20.98 -11.35
C GLU A 182 -22.05 21.87 -12.39
N ASP A 183 -21.41 21.25 -13.40
CA ASP A 183 -20.78 21.98 -14.51
C ASP A 183 -21.82 22.60 -15.47
N MET A 184 -23.03 22.06 -15.52
CA MET A 184 -24.15 22.57 -16.31
C MET A 184 -25.05 23.44 -15.46
N ILE A 185 -25.12 24.72 -15.80
CA ILE A 185 -25.92 25.73 -15.05
C ILE A 185 -27.39 25.33 -15.02
N GLY A 186 -27.96 25.19 -13.79
CA GLY A 186 -29.40 25.01 -13.56
C GLY A 186 -29.92 23.60 -13.80
N VAL A 187 -29.08 22.58 -13.90
CA VAL A 187 -29.50 21.18 -14.02
C VAL A 187 -29.68 20.53 -12.66
N GLU A 188 -30.90 20.15 -12.35
CA GLU A 188 -31.31 19.43 -11.15
C GLU A 188 -32.22 18.25 -11.54
N ALA A 189 -32.50 17.35 -10.58
CA ALA A 189 -33.51 16.33 -10.78
C ALA A 189 -34.89 16.94 -11.13
N GLY A 190 -35.46 16.53 -12.26
CA GLY A 190 -36.66 17.10 -12.85
C GLY A 190 -36.38 18.07 -14.01
N SER A 191 -35.15 18.50 -14.23
CA SER A 191 -34.80 19.35 -15.38
C SER A 191 -34.96 18.59 -16.70
N VAL A 192 -35.32 19.34 -17.76
CA VAL A 192 -35.34 18.79 -19.12
C VAL A 192 -34.12 19.32 -19.87
N ILE A 193 -33.34 18.41 -20.43
CA ILE A 193 -32.18 18.72 -21.27
C ILE A 193 -32.36 18.10 -22.66
N LYS A 194 -31.60 18.58 -23.62
CA LYS A 194 -31.52 17.98 -24.93
C LYS A 194 -30.34 16.99 -24.96
N LEU A 195 -30.60 15.78 -25.34
CA LEU A 195 -29.62 14.72 -25.55
C LEU A 195 -29.39 14.57 -27.05
N SER A 196 -28.14 14.68 -27.50
CA SER A 196 -27.73 14.49 -28.89
C SER A 196 -26.94 13.17 -28.98
N ILE A 197 -27.47 12.23 -29.75
CA ILE A 197 -26.88 10.92 -30.03
C ILE A 197 -26.83 10.76 -31.54
N GLY A 198 -25.64 10.70 -32.12
CA GLY A 198 -25.50 10.76 -33.59
C GLY A 198 -26.15 12.02 -34.13
N ASP A 199 -27.09 11.86 -35.08
CA ASP A 199 -27.85 12.93 -35.72
C ASP A 199 -29.20 13.22 -35.02
N GLN A 200 -29.54 12.53 -33.95
CA GLN A 200 -30.80 12.68 -33.25
C GLN A 200 -30.67 13.63 -32.06
N GLU A 201 -31.66 14.52 -31.90
CA GLU A 201 -31.83 15.34 -30.71
C GLU A 201 -33.10 14.92 -29.99
N ILE A 202 -33.00 14.49 -28.75
CA ILE A 202 -34.13 14.00 -27.95
C ILE A 202 -34.22 14.80 -26.65
N PRO A 203 -35.37 15.39 -26.32
CA PRO A 203 -35.61 16.00 -25.02
C PRO A 203 -35.76 14.89 -23.97
N VAL A 204 -34.93 14.92 -22.92
CA VAL A 204 -34.97 13.95 -21.83
C VAL A 204 -35.09 14.67 -20.48
N THR A 205 -35.75 14.01 -19.53
CA THR A 205 -35.86 14.49 -18.16
C THR A 205 -34.76 13.83 -17.30
N VAL A 206 -34.05 14.62 -16.53
CA VAL A 206 -33.12 14.13 -15.52
C VAL A 206 -33.92 13.55 -14.35
N SER A 207 -34.10 12.24 -14.33
CA SER A 207 -34.89 11.56 -13.28
C SER A 207 -34.14 11.42 -11.97
N GLY A 208 -32.80 11.42 -12.00
CA GLY A 208 -31.96 11.33 -10.82
C GLY A 208 -30.54 11.80 -11.07
N LEU A 209 -29.88 12.13 -9.97
CA LEU A 209 -28.45 12.47 -9.95
C LEU A 209 -27.71 11.39 -9.16
N PHE A 210 -26.61 10.91 -9.70
CA PHE A 210 -25.72 9.95 -9.03
C PHE A 210 -24.32 10.51 -8.91
N LEU A 211 -23.52 9.97 -8.01
CA LEU A 211 -22.11 10.33 -7.82
C LEU A 211 -21.22 9.24 -8.43
N ASN A 212 -20.57 9.55 -9.54
CA ASN A 212 -19.74 8.60 -10.27
C ASN A 212 -18.47 8.21 -9.49
N ASP A 213 -17.97 9.05 -8.59
CA ASP A 213 -16.85 8.74 -7.68
C ASP A 213 -17.01 7.38 -6.96
N GLY A 214 -18.25 7.00 -6.63
CA GLY A 214 -18.57 5.70 -6.05
C GLY A 214 -18.53 4.54 -7.06
N LEU A 215 -18.72 4.83 -8.34
CA LEU A 215 -18.78 3.85 -9.43
C LEU A 215 -17.40 3.56 -10.03
N GLN A 216 -16.51 4.55 -10.09
CA GLN A 216 -15.13 4.41 -10.58
C GLN A 216 -14.25 3.53 -9.67
N ASN A 217 -14.64 3.32 -8.43
CA ASN A 217 -13.79 2.74 -7.40
C ASN A 217 -13.91 1.22 -7.23
N GLY A 218 -14.34 0.50 -8.26
CA GLY A 218 -14.12 -0.94 -8.38
C GLY A 218 -14.81 -1.82 -7.34
N HIS A 219 -15.87 -1.34 -6.66
CA HIS A 219 -16.68 -2.19 -5.77
C HIS A 219 -17.94 -2.74 -6.42
N GLY A 220 -18.16 -2.42 -7.68
CA GLY A 220 -19.17 -3.05 -8.51
C GLY A 220 -18.55 -3.87 -9.63
N PRO A 221 -19.32 -4.70 -10.30
CA PRO A 221 -18.86 -5.51 -11.43
C PRO A 221 -18.46 -4.69 -12.68
N LEU A 222 -18.52 -3.36 -12.61
CA LEU A 222 -18.26 -2.45 -13.72
C LEU A 222 -17.41 -1.27 -13.28
N ALA A 223 -16.22 -1.14 -13.85
CA ALA A 223 -15.49 0.12 -13.86
C ALA A 223 -16.16 1.01 -14.93
N LEU A 224 -17.01 1.94 -14.48
CA LEU A 224 -17.70 2.88 -15.36
C LEU A 224 -16.84 4.16 -15.52
N ASP A 225 -15.66 4.02 -16.14
CA ASP A 225 -14.81 5.17 -16.44
C ASP A 225 -15.53 6.15 -17.37
N ASN A 226 -15.50 7.42 -17.02
CA ASN A 226 -16.10 8.51 -17.80
C ASN A 226 -17.61 8.40 -18.07
N THR A 227 -18.36 7.63 -17.26
CA THR A 227 -19.82 7.63 -17.34
C THR A 227 -20.37 8.96 -16.88
N CYS A 228 -20.96 9.73 -17.77
CA CYS A 228 -21.62 11.00 -17.42
C CYS A 228 -23.12 10.81 -17.17
N MET A 229 -23.73 9.80 -17.79
CA MET A 229 -25.14 9.53 -17.59
C MET A 229 -25.46 8.03 -17.79
N VAL A 230 -26.65 7.66 -17.35
CA VAL A 230 -27.22 6.34 -17.54
C VAL A 230 -28.62 6.46 -18.13
N ALA A 231 -28.92 5.65 -19.12
CA ALA A 231 -30.20 5.64 -19.81
C ALA A 231 -30.76 4.23 -19.96
N THR A 232 -32.05 4.14 -20.28
CA THR A 232 -32.72 2.87 -20.53
C THR A 232 -32.41 2.32 -21.93
N LYS A 233 -32.63 1.02 -22.13
CA LYS A 233 -32.50 0.38 -23.45
C LYS A 233 -33.48 0.96 -24.44
N GLU A 234 -34.67 1.33 -24.01
CA GLU A 234 -35.71 1.95 -24.80
C GLU A 234 -35.26 3.29 -25.41
N LEU A 235 -34.56 4.13 -24.63
CA LEU A 235 -34.00 5.38 -25.15
C LEU A 235 -32.95 5.08 -26.24
N PHE A 236 -32.05 4.14 -26.02
CA PHE A 236 -31.03 3.76 -27.01
C PHE A 236 -31.67 3.23 -28.31
N GLN A 237 -32.69 2.39 -28.21
CA GLN A 237 -33.38 1.87 -29.37
C GLN A 237 -34.18 2.95 -30.13
N GLU A 238 -34.77 3.89 -29.43
CA GLU A 238 -35.48 5.03 -30.01
C GLU A 238 -34.53 5.99 -30.71
N ALA A 239 -33.38 6.32 -30.04
CA ALA A 239 -32.37 7.21 -30.57
C ALA A 239 -31.57 6.60 -31.72
N MET A 240 -31.35 5.30 -31.70
CA MET A 240 -30.43 4.59 -32.60
C MET A 240 -31.10 3.30 -33.15
N PRO A 241 -32.20 3.40 -33.90
CA PRO A 241 -32.96 2.22 -34.35
C PRO A 241 -32.21 1.33 -35.35
N MET A 242 -31.06 1.80 -35.86
CA MET A 242 -30.21 1.06 -36.79
C MET A 242 -29.19 0.17 -36.09
N ILE A 243 -29.03 0.32 -34.76
CA ILE A 243 -28.03 -0.38 -33.96
C ILE A 243 -28.70 -1.51 -33.18
N ASP A 244 -28.31 -2.75 -33.47
CA ASP A 244 -28.82 -3.94 -32.80
C ASP A 244 -28.01 -4.31 -31.54
N CYS A 245 -26.71 -3.97 -31.52
CA CYS A 245 -25.77 -4.28 -30.41
C CYS A 245 -25.06 -3.02 -29.94
N PHE A 246 -25.21 -2.72 -28.67
CA PHE A 246 -24.58 -1.56 -27.98
C PHE A 246 -23.33 -1.92 -27.18
N ASP A 247 -22.77 -3.11 -27.39
CA ASP A 247 -21.57 -3.53 -26.68
C ASP A 247 -20.41 -2.60 -27.03
N TYR A 248 -19.85 -1.98 -25.98
CA TYR A 248 -18.69 -1.12 -26.05
C TYR A 248 -17.42 -1.87 -25.63
N SER A 249 -17.54 -2.77 -24.65
CA SER A 249 -16.42 -3.58 -24.21
C SER A 249 -16.82 -4.94 -23.66
N TRP A 250 -15.91 -5.91 -23.83
CA TRP A 250 -15.99 -7.24 -23.28
C TRP A 250 -14.84 -7.52 -22.32
N SER A 251 -15.11 -8.24 -21.22
CA SER A 251 -14.10 -8.82 -20.33
C SER A 251 -13.88 -10.28 -20.67
N ILE A 252 -12.61 -10.68 -20.75
CA ILE A 252 -12.24 -12.05 -21.11
C ILE A 252 -11.69 -12.75 -19.88
N VAL A 253 -12.36 -13.83 -19.49
CA VAL A 253 -11.96 -14.71 -18.40
C VAL A 253 -11.06 -15.81 -18.95
N SER A 254 -9.91 -16.01 -18.35
CA SER A 254 -8.89 -16.90 -18.89
C SER A 254 -8.09 -17.65 -17.81
N ASP A 255 -7.36 -18.69 -18.23
CA ASP A 255 -6.43 -19.42 -17.39
C ASP A 255 -5.14 -18.61 -17.21
N PRO A 256 -4.82 -18.16 -15.99
CA PRO A 256 -3.61 -17.37 -15.72
C PRO A 256 -2.29 -18.09 -16.09
N GLN A 257 -2.31 -19.43 -16.17
CA GLN A 257 -1.12 -20.21 -16.53
C GLN A 257 -0.74 -20.10 -18.01
N LYS A 258 -1.68 -19.64 -18.87
CA LYS A 258 -1.49 -19.50 -20.32
C LYS A 258 -1.47 -18.02 -20.76
N ALA A 259 -1.26 -17.09 -19.84
CA ALA A 259 -1.42 -15.66 -20.08
C ALA A 259 -0.68 -15.16 -21.34
N GLU A 260 0.61 -15.47 -21.51
CA GLU A 260 1.41 -15.02 -22.67
C GLU A 260 0.87 -15.57 -24.00
N GLN A 261 0.43 -16.84 -24.03
CA GLN A 261 -0.14 -17.46 -25.23
C GLN A 261 -1.49 -16.84 -25.59
N ILE A 262 -2.33 -16.59 -24.59
CA ILE A 262 -3.66 -15.98 -24.78
C ILE A 262 -3.50 -14.55 -25.27
N GLU A 263 -2.62 -13.76 -24.65
CA GLU A 263 -2.37 -12.37 -25.05
C GLU A 263 -1.90 -12.26 -26.50
N ASN A 264 -0.97 -13.13 -26.93
CA ASN A 264 -0.51 -13.17 -28.31
C ASN A 264 -1.63 -13.56 -29.28
N SER A 265 -2.48 -14.52 -28.92
CA SER A 265 -3.60 -14.95 -29.75
C SER A 265 -4.68 -13.87 -29.85
N LEU A 266 -5.07 -13.26 -28.74
CA LEU A 266 -6.04 -12.16 -28.71
C LEU A 266 -5.51 -10.94 -29.50
N SER A 267 -4.24 -10.59 -29.31
CA SER A 267 -3.60 -9.50 -30.05
C SER A 267 -3.62 -9.74 -31.56
N ALA A 268 -3.41 -10.98 -32.02
CA ALA A 268 -3.48 -11.34 -33.44
C ALA A 268 -4.91 -11.20 -33.98
N ILE A 269 -5.92 -11.62 -33.24
CA ILE A 269 -7.32 -11.49 -33.60
C ILE A 269 -7.71 -10.01 -33.69
N ILE A 270 -7.44 -9.24 -32.65
CA ILE A 270 -7.85 -7.84 -32.53
C ILE A 270 -7.12 -6.95 -33.53
N SER A 271 -5.84 -7.21 -33.84
CA SER A 271 -5.09 -6.42 -34.83
C SER A 271 -5.65 -6.50 -36.25
N SER A 272 -6.59 -7.43 -36.52
CA SER A 272 -7.29 -7.53 -37.82
C SER A 272 -8.38 -6.46 -38.00
N ASP A 273 -8.86 -5.87 -36.93
CA ASP A 273 -9.90 -4.82 -36.94
C ASP A 273 -9.34 -3.51 -36.33
N PRO A 274 -9.28 -2.43 -37.13
CA PRO A 274 -8.70 -1.15 -36.68
C PRO A 274 -9.57 -0.42 -35.66
N ASP A 275 -10.83 -0.80 -35.49
CA ASP A 275 -11.79 -0.18 -34.57
C ASP A 275 -11.80 -0.84 -33.20
N LEU A 276 -10.96 -1.87 -33.00
CA LEU A 276 -10.86 -2.61 -31.73
C LEU A 276 -9.48 -2.43 -31.07
N ALA A 277 -9.46 -2.44 -29.76
CA ALA A 277 -8.25 -2.51 -28.96
C ALA A 277 -8.33 -3.58 -27.89
N LEU A 278 -7.16 -4.12 -27.56
CA LEU A 278 -6.96 -5.05 -26.44
C LEU A 278 -6.27 -4.34 -25.30
N ASP A 279 -6.87 -4.36 -24.13
CA ASP A 279 -6.24 -3.94 -22.87
C ASP A 279 -5.99 -5.16 -21.98
N THR A 280 -4.89 -5.16 -21.23
CA THR A 280 -4.49 -6.31 -20.43
C THR A 280 -4.14 -5.89 -19.00
N ILE A 281 -4.52 -6.73 -18.06
CA ILE A 281 -4.16 -6.51 -16.65
C ILE A 281 -2.64 -6.45 -16.44
N GLY A 282 -1.87 -7.12 -17.32
CA GLY A 282 -0.41 -7.12 -17.31
C GLY A 282 0.17 -5.72 -17.51
N ILE A 283 -0.31 -5.00 -18.53
CA ILE A 283 0.13 -3.61 -18.83
C ILE A 283 -0.14 -2.68 -17.63
N HIS A 284 -1.32 -2.79 -17.01
CA HIS A 284 -1.67 -2.00 -15.84
C HIS A 284 -0.81 -2.36 -14.61
N LYS A 285 -0.50 -3.64 -14.40
CA LYS A 285 0.43 -4.06 -13.34
C LYS A 285 1.83 -3.50 -13.54
N ASP A 286 2.37 -3.56 -14.74
CA ASP A 286 3.70 -3.08 -15.07
C ASP A 286 3.80 -1.55 -14.89
N TYR A 287 2.76 -0.82 -15.30
CA TYR A 287 2.66 0.62 -15.08
C TYR A 287 2.66 0.96 -13.58
N GLU A 288 1.83 0.29 -12.80
CA GLU A 288 1.74 0.49 -11.35
C GLU A 288 3.05 0.08 -10.62
N GLU A 289 3.71 -0.99 -11.09
CA GLU A 289 5.04 -1.35 -10.55
C GLU A 289 6.07 -0.26 -10.83
N MET A 290 6.08 0.31 -12.02
CA MET A 290 6.99 1.39 -12.38
C MET A 290 6.73 2.64 -11.53
N GLU A 291 5.47 3.03 -11.37
CA GLU A 291 5.06 4.14 -10.52
C GLU A 291 5.45 3.91 -9.05
N ASN A 292 5.19 2.71 -8.53
CA ASN A 292 5.60 2.33 -7.17
C ASN A 292 7.10 2.38 -6.97
N ARG A 293 7.91 1.95 -7.95
CA ARG A 293 9.39 2.04 -7.88
C ARG A 293 9.86 3.50 -7.82
N VAL A 294 9.26 4.37 -8.60
CA VAL A 294 9.66 5.79 -8.67
C VAL A 294 9.21 6.55 -7.42
N VAL A 295 7.92 6.46 -7.08
CA VAL A 295 7.34 7.26 -5.99
C VAL A 295 7.71 6.69 -4.62
N PHE A 296 7.53 5.39 -4.43
CA PHE A 296 7.72 4.75 -3.11
C PHE A 296 9.13 4.21 -2.88
N GLY A 297 9.93 3.99 -3.94
CA GLY A 297 11.33 3.58 -3.81
C GLY A 297 12.16 4.57 -2.99
N GLY A 298 11.91 5.87 -3.14
CA GLY A 298 12.53 6.91 -2.34
C GLY A 298 12.18 6.83 -0.85
N PHE A 299 10.91 6.63 -0.52
CA PHE A 299 10.45 6.44 0.86
C PHE A 299 11.01 5.16 1.48
N GLN A 300 11.09 4.08 0.71
CA GLN A 300 11.69 2.82 1.15
C GLN A 300 13.18 3.00 1.44
N ALA A 301 13.92 3.68 0.56
CA ALA A 301 15.33 3.97 0.76
C ALA A 301 15.56 4.84 1.99
N LEU A 302 14.73 5.88 2.21
CA LEU A 302 14.77 6.71 3.42
C LEU A 302 14.52 5.88 4.68
N SER A 303 13.56 4.96 4.66
CA SER A 303 13.27 4.07 5.79
C SER A 303 14.47 3.21 6.16
N TRP A 304 15.17 2.63 5.17
CA TRP A 304 16.40 1.89 5.37
C TRP A 304 17.53 2.77 5.90
N LEU A 305 17.63 4.01 5.44
CA LEU A 305 18.63 4.96 5.92
C LEU A 305 18.41 5.31 7.38
N VAL A 306 17.16 5.60 7.79
CA VAL A 306 16.83 5.84 9.21
C VAL A 306 17.12 4.60 10.07
N PHE A 307 16.80 3.41 9.58
CA PHE A 307 17.14 2.16 10.24
C PHE A 307 18.65 2.00 10.39
N LEU A 308 19.43 2.31 9.35
CA LEU A 308 20.90 2.26 9.40
C LEU A 308 21.49 3.20 10.45
N PHE A 309 20.94 4.41 10.62
CA PHE A 309 21.32 5.30 11.72
C PHE A 309 21.06 4.67 13.09
N GLY A 310 19.93 3.97 13.25
CA GLY A 310 19.63 3.18 14.45
C GLY A 310 20.69 2.11 14.72
N VAL A 311 21.09 1.39 13.69
CA VAL A 311 22.15 0.37 13.75
C VAL A 311 23.50 0.97 14.15
N VAL A 312 23.89 2.10 13.55
CA VAL A 312 25.14 2.81 13.91
C VAL A 312 25.11 3.26 15.37
N ASN A 313 23.97 3.78 15.84
CA ASN A 313 23.79 4.16 17.24
C ASN A 313 23.90 2.94 18.17
N LEU A 314 23.31 1.80 17.80
CA LEU A 314 23.44 0.54 18.54
C LEU A 314 24.92 0.11 18.65
N ILE A 315 25.65 0.06 17.51
CA ILE A 315 27.06 -0.32 17.46
C ILE A 315 27.87 0.60 18.39
N ASN A 316 27.71 1.90 18.23
CA ASN A 316 28.45 2.89 19.03
C ASN A 316 28.18 2.74 20.53
N THR A 317 26.93 2.52 20.92
CA THR A 317 26.55 2.35 22.33
C THR A 317 27.06 1.02 22.89
N THR A 318 26.98 -0.07 22.13
CA THR A 318 27.50 -1.38 22.51
C THR A 318 29.01 -1.32 22.75
N LEU A 319 29.76 -0.68 21.84
CA LEU A 319 31.19 -0.46 21.99
C LEU A 319 31.53 0.41 23.21
N SER A 320 30.84 1.54 23.39
CA SER A 320 31.01 2.43 24.54
C SER A 320 30.74 1.72 25.86
N ASN A 321 29.68 0.92 25.93
CA ASN A 321 29.36 0.11 27.12
C ASN A 321 30.44 -0.89 27.44
N GLN A 322 31.04 -1.51 26.43
CA GLN A 322 32.11 -2.49 26.65
C GLN A 322 33.41 -1.84 27.14
N ILE A 323 33.75 -0.65 26.60
CA ILE A 323 34.91 0.11 27.07
C ILE A 323 34.70 0.54 28.52
N SER A 324 33.53 1.09 28.85
CA SER A 324 33.24 1.57 30.22
C SER A 324 33.15 0.43 31.25
N ARG A 325 32.78 -0.77 30.82
CA ARG A 325 32.66 -1.97 31.69
C ARG A 325 33.91 -2.86 31.69
N LYS A 326 35.00 -2.46 31.05
CA LYS A 326 36.23 -3.24 30.98
C LYS A 326 36.72 -3.64 32.37
N ARG A 327 36.72 -2.69 33.34
CA ARG A 327 37.08 -2.94 34.73
C ARG A 327 36.15 -3.93 35.44
N GLU A 328 34.84 -3.79 35.28
CA GLU A 328 33.87 -4.71 35.86
C GLU A 328 34.03 -6.13 35.28
N ASN A 329 34.25 -6.26 33.98
CA ASN A 329 34.49 -7.53 33.32
C ASN A 329 35.78 -8.20 33.82
N SER A 330 36.82 -7.44 34.10
CA SER A 330 38.06 -7.96 34.68
C SER A 330 37.82 -8.49 36.09
N VAL A 331 37.04 -7.79 36.93
CA VAL A 331 36.65 -8.27 38.25
C VAL A 331 35.82 -9.53 38.18
N PHE A 332 34.87 -9.64 37.26
CA PHE A 332 34.07 -10.87 37.03
C PHE A 332 34.97 -12.05 36.65
N ARG A 333 36.00 -11.81 35.81
CA ARG A 333 36.98 -12.82 35.47
C ARG A 333 37.84 -13.26 36.66
N ALA A 334 38.23 -12.31 37.53
CA ALA A 334 38.99 -12.62 38.73
C ALA A 334 38.17 -13.46 39.74
N ILE A 335 36.85 -13.29 39.80
CA ILE A 335 35.93 -14.08 40.63
C ILE A 335 35.65 -15.47 40.00
N GLY A 336 36.11 -15.75 38.76
CA GLY A 336 36.00 -17.06 38.14
C GLY A 336 34.99 -17.16 36.98
N LEU A 337 34.41 -16.05 36.49
CA LEU A 337 33.58 -16.10 35.29
C LEU A 337 34.44 -16.42 34.05
N THR A 338 33.98 -17.38 33.28
CA THR A 338 34.62 -17.73 32.02
C THR A 338 34.35 -16.69 30.94
N ARG A 339 35.23 -16.58 29.94
CA ARG A 339 35.02 -15.69 28.76
C ARG A 339 33.73 -16.04 28.03
N LYS A 340 33.33 -17.32 27.97
CA LYS A 340 32.09 -17.78 27.36
C LYS A 340 30.88 -17.22 28.08
N GLN A 341 30.89 -17.20 29.41
CA GLN A 341 29.81 -16.65 30.23
C GLN A 341 29.69 -15.13 30.09
N LEU A 342 30.78 -14.39 29.98
CA LEU A 342 30.78 -12.94 29.70
C LEU A 342 30.20 -12.64 28.30
N CYS A 343 30.57 -13.46 27.30
CA CYS A 343 29.98 -13.34 25.97
C CYS A 343 28.47 -13.61 25.98
N GLN A 344 28.03 -14.68 26.63
CA GLN A 344 26.60 -14.96 26.79
C GLN A 344 25.84 -13.83 27.49
N MET A 345 26.44 -13.19 28.50
CA MET A 345 25.87 -12.02 29.17
C MET A 345 25.65 -10.85 28.20
N THR A 346 26.64 -10.56 27.34
CA THR A 346 26.53 -9.49 26.33
C THR A 346 25.50 -9.84 25.25
N ILE A 347 25.46 -11.11 24.81
CA ILE A 347 24.44 -11.57 23.84
C ILE A 347 23.03 -11.43 24.42
N TYR A 348 22.81 -11.81 25.68
CA TYR A 348 21.49 -11.66 26.31
C TYR A 348 21.10 -10.21 26.50
N GLU A 349 22.04 -9.31 26.80
CA GLU A 349 21.82 -7.87 26.85
C GLU A 349 21.38 -7.34 25.47
N GLY A 350 22.07 -7.74 24.38
CA GLY A 350 21.74 -7.39 23.01
C GLY A 350 20.39 -7.93 22.54
N ILE A 351 20.09 -9.19 22.87
CA ILE A 351 18.77 -9.78 22.61
C ILE A 351 17.65 -8.98 23.30
N CYS A 352 17.89 -8.46 24.51
CA CYS A 352 16.92 -7.59 25.17
C CYS A 352 16.70 -6.28 24.38
N TYR A 353 17.76 -5.64 23.86
CA TYR A 353 17.59 -4.45 23.01
C TYR A 353 16.79 -4.74 21.77
N ALA A 354 17.11 -5.82 21.04
CA ALA A 354 16.39 -6.24 19.83
C ALA A 354 14.91 -6.55 20.14
N PHE A 355 14.66 -7.30 21.23
CA PHE A 355 13.30 -7.67 21.62
C PHE A 355 12.43 -6.45 21.98
N PHE A 356 12.96 -5.56 22.83
CA PHE A 356 12.21 -4.37 23.22
C PHE A 356 12.08 -3.35 22.08
N ALA A 357 13.04 -3.27 21.16
CA ALA A 357 12.92 -2.47 19.94
C ALA A 357 11.83 -3.01 19.02
N ALA A 358 11.79 -4.33 18.79
CA ALA A 358 10.74 -4.96 18.00
C ALA A 358 9.36 -4.78 18.65
N LEU A 359 9.25 -4.96 19.97
CA LEU A 359 8.02 -4.75 20.72
C LEU A 359 7.54 -3.29 20.64
N ALA A 360 8.44 -2.33 20.81
CA ALA A 360 8.12 -0.90 20.68
C ALA A 360 7.72 -0.52 19.26
N THR A 361 8.38 -1.11 18.25
CA THR A 361 8.00 -0.96 16.82
C THR A 361 6.57 -1.43 16.60
N LEU A 362 6.20 -2.60 17.09
CA LEU A 362 4.83 -3.13 16.93
C LEU A 362 3.82 -2.31 17.75
N ALA A 363 4.14 -1.98 18.99
CA ALA A 363 3.20 -1.27 19.87
C ALA A 363 2.88 0.17 19.37
N ALA A 364 3.87 0.89 18.89
CA ALA A 364 3.68 2.24 18.35
C ALA A 364 3.39 2.23 16.84
N GLY A 365 4.07 1.37 16.10
CA GLY A 365 4.02 1.35 14.64
C GLY A 365 2.74 0.75 14.08
N LEU A 366 2.19 -0.31 14.69
CA LEU A 366 0.99 -0.95 14.16
C LEU A 366 -0.23 -0.03 14.14
N PRO A 367 -0.58 0.69 15.22
CA PRO A 367 -1.69 1.66 15.16
C PRO A 367 -1.47 2.75 14.10
N ILE A 368 -0.24 3.28 14.00
CA ILE A 368 0.10 4.31 13.02
C ILE A 368 0.01 3.74 11.60
N ALA A 369 0.51 2.52 11.38
CA ALA A 369 0.47 1.86 10.07
C ALA A 369 -0.97 1.58 9.61
N VAL A 370 -1.85 1.13 10.51
CA VAL A 370 -3.27 0.90 10.20
C VAL A 370 -3.97 2.22 9.83
N ILE A 371 -3.76 3.28 10.61
CA ILE A 371 -4.35 4.59 10.32
C ILE A 371 -3.80 5.15 8.99
N ALA A 372 -2.50 5.09 8.78
CA ALA A 372 -1.86 5.57 7.54
C ALA A 372 -2.34 4.78 6.32
N ALA A 373 -2.37 3.46 6.40
CA ALA A 373 -2.85 2.59 5.33
C ALA A 373 -4.32 2.86 4.99
N ARG A 374 -5.17 3.06 6.02
CA ARG A 374 -6.58 3.40 5.83
C ARG A 374 -6.74 4.75 5.13
N LYS A 375 -6.06 5.80 5.62
CA LYS A 375 -6.13 7.13 5.01
C LYS A 375 -5.57 7.14 3.59
N PHE A 376 -4.50 6.40 3.35
CA PHE A 376 -3.93 6.26 2.02
C PHE A 376 -4.86 5.50 1.08
N SER A 377 -5.55 4.47 1.59
CA SER A 377 -6.60 3.75 0.85
C SER A 377 -7.75 4.69 0.45
N GLU A 378 -8.30 5.45 1.40
CA GLU A 378 -9.35 6.45 1.13
C GLU A 378 -8.94 7.43 0.03
N MET A 379 -7.68 7.91 0.03
CA MET A 379 -7.17 8.85 -0.98
C MET A 379 -6.91 8.20 -2.34
N THR A 380 -6.39 6.97 -2.37
CA THR A 380 -6.02 6.28 -3.61
C THR A 380 -7.23 5.66 -4.30
N PHE A 381 -8.22 5.24 -3.53
CA PHE A 381 -9.38 4.52 -4.02
C PHE A 381 -10.70 5.30 -3.78
N HIS A 382 -10.63 6.63 -3.84
CA HIS A 382 -11.76 7.57 -3.78
C HIS A 382 -12.82 7.22 -2.71
N GLY A 383 -12.36 7.05 -1.47
CA GLY A 383 -13.24 6.75 -0.33
C GLY A 383 -13.36 5.28 0.04
N VAL A 384 -12.87 4.38 -0.80
CA VAL A 384 -12.88 2.95 -0.52
C VAL A 384 -11.78 2.55 0.46
N ILE A 385 -12.15 1.81 1.50
CA ILE A 385 -11.22 1.32 2.50
C ILE A 385 -10.85 -0.12 2.21
N MET A 386 -9.66 -0.31 1.65
CA MET A 386 -9.10 -1.66 1.46
C MET A 386 -8.74 -2.32 2.79
N PRO A 387 -8.91 -3.65 2.92
CA PRO A 387 -8.54 -4.37 4.14
C PRO A 387 -7.04 -4.25 4.41
N TYR A 388 -6.69 -3.93 5.66
CA TYR A 388 -5.30 -3.84 6.09
C TYR A 388 -4.60 -5.19 5.96
N SER A 389 -3.41 -5.18 5.35
CA SER A 389 -2.53 -6.35 5.26
C SER A 389 -1.23 -6.06 6.02
N PHE A 390 -0.87 -6.95 6.95
CA PHE A 390 0.36 -6.79 7.72
C PHE A 390 1.59 -7.21 6.88
N PRO A 391 2.67 -6.41 6.84
CA PRO A 391 3.87 -6.69 6.04
C PRO A 391 4.79 -7.71 6.72
N PHE A 392 4.38 -8.99 6.73
CA PHE A 392 5.10 -10.07 7.43
C PHE A 392 6.54 -10.24 6.96
N LEU A 393 6.80 -10.15 5.65
CA LEU A 393 8.14 -10.34 5.08
C LEU A 393 9.09 -9.23 5.53
N GLN A 394 8.68 -7.98 5.42
CA GLN A 394 9.50 -6.81 5.78
C GLN A 394 9.76 -6.79 7.30
N MET A 395 8.75 -7.07 8.10
CA MET A 395 8.89 -7.14 9.56
C MET A 395 9.70 -8.34 10.01
N GLY A 396 9.56 -9.50 9.36
CA GLY A 396 10.40 -10.66 9.60
C GLY A 396 11.87 -10.38 9.31
N LEU A 397 12.16 -9.73 8.17
CA LEU A 397 13.52 -9.32 7.81
C LEU A 397 14.09 -8.30 8.80
N PHE A 398 13.30 -7.30 9.22
CA PHE A 398 13.69 -6.31 10.23
C PHE A 398 14.11 -6.98 11.53
N VAL A 399 13.29 -7.88 12.07
CA VAL A 399 13.57 -8.62 13.30
C VAL A 399 14.82 -9.49 13.13
N LEU A 400 14.94 -10.20 12.01
CA LEU A 400 16.09 -11.04 11.72
C LEU A 400 17.39 -10.22 11.69
N VAL A 401 17.38 -9.05 11.04
CA VAL A 401 18.56 -8.17 10.98
C VAL A 401 18.90 -7.63 12.37
N LEU A 402 17.92 -7.23 13.19
CA LEU A 402 18.17 -6.77 14.55
C LEU A 402 18.86 -7.85 15.41
N PHE A 403 18.29 -9.06 15.46
CA PHE A 403 18.88 -10.15 16.25
C PHE A 403 20.22 -10.61 15.68
N GLY A 404 20.35 -10.70 14.37
CA GLY A 404 21.59 -11.06 13.69
C GLY A 404 22.73 -10.08 14.01
N LEU A 405 22.46 -8.79 13.95
CA LEU A 405 23.42 -7.74 14.29
C LEU A 405 23.90 -7.85 15.73
N GLU A 406 23.01 -8.05 16.70
CA GLU A 406 23.37 -8.19 18.10
C GLU A 406 24.28 -9.41 18.34
N VAL A 407 23.98 -10.53 17.69
CA VAL A 407 24.84 -11.73 17.79
C VAL A 407 26.21 -11.46 17.15
N ILE A 408 26.27 -10.83 15.99
CA ILE A 408 27.53 -10.48 15.29
C ILE A 408 28.36 -9.51 16.13
N LEU A 409 27.75 -8.47 16.67
CA LEU A 409 28.44 -7.48 17.52
C LEU A 409 28.98 -8.13 18.78
N SER A 410 28.20 -8.96 19.45
CA SER A 410 28.64 -9.67 20.65
C SER A 410 29.82 -10.60 20.36
N PHE A 411 29.78 -11.30 19.22
CA PHE A 411 30.87 -12.19 18.82
C PHE A 411 32.15 -11.42 18.41
N TRP A 412 31.99 -10.32 17.67
CA TRP A 412 33.11 -9.47 17.25
C TRP A 412 33.81 -8.82 18.45
N THR A 413 33.07 -8.34 19.41
CA THR A 413 33.63 -7.74 20.63
C THR A 413 34.37 -8.78 21.48
N MET A 414 33.87 -10.00 21.56
CA MET A 414 34.57 -11.09 22.24
C MET A 414 35.88 -11.44 21.54
N ARG A 415 35.92 -11.50 20.20
CA ARG A 415 37.19 -11.75 19.46
C ARG A 415 38.21 -10.68 19.73
N ARG A 416 37.83 -9.42 19.81
CA ARG A 416 38.73 -8.29 20.10
C ARG A 416 39.33 -8.38 21.52
N GLN A 417 38.55 -8.85 22.50
CA GLN A 417 39.02 -9.06 23.88
C GLN A 417 39.93 -10.31 24.03
N LYS A 418 39.89 -11.24 23.10
CA LYS A 418 40.70 -12.46 23.16
C LYS A 418 42.22 -12.19 23.11
N ASN A 419 42.63 -11.11 22.48
CA ASN A 419 44.04 -10.76 22.27
C ASN A 419 44.67 -9.95 23.41
N GLN A 420 43.90 -9.62 24.47
CA GLN A 420 44.44 -8.90 25.63
C GLN A 420 44.68 -9.83 26.81
N SER A 421 45.91 -9.82 27.37
CA SER A 421 46.26 -10.62 28.55
C SER A 421 45.69 -10.00 29.81
N LEU A 422 45.34 -10.83 30.81
CA LEU A 422 44.78 -10.37 32.09
C LEU A 422 45.75 -9.43 32.83
N VAL A 423 47.05 -9.62 32.62
CA VAL A 423 48.13 -8.79 33.23
C VAL A 423 48.17 -7.41 32.55
N GLU A 424 47.99 -7.33 31.22
CA GLU A 424 47.93 -6.05 30.50
C GLU A 424 46.64 -5.27 30.85
N GLU A 425 45.51 -5.98 31.04
CA GLU A 425 44.25 -5.34 31.49
C GLU A 425 44.36 -4.74 32.90
N MET A 426 45.13 -5.39 33.81
CA MET A 426 45.35 -4.87 35.15
C MET A 426 46.40 -3.76 35.19
N ARG A 427 47.46 -3.81 34.36
CA ARG A 427 48.44 -2.71 34.24
C ARG A 427 47.93 -1.43 33.61
N ALA A 428 46.95 -1.52 32.75
CA ALA A 428 46.29 -0.35 32.15
C ALA A 428 45.29 0.36 33.13
N MET A 429 45.21 -0.12 34.37
CA MET A 429 44.33 0.42 35.40
C MET A 429 45.10 1.17 36.50
N GLU A 430 46.47 1.11 36.50
CA GLU A 430 47.34 1.99 37.27
C GLU A 430 47.64 3.27 36.48
#